data_49d5d424e282a7c31328a07b7d038349
#
_entry.id   49d5d424e282a7c31328a07b7d038349
#
_cell.length_a   1.000
_cell.length_b   1.000
_cell.length_c   1.000
_cell.angle_alpha   90.00
_cell.angle_beta   90.00
_cell.angle_gamma   90.00
#
_symmetry.space_group_name_H-M   'P 1'
#
loop_
_entity.id
_entity.type
_entity.pdbx_description
1 polymer ?
#
loop_
_entity_poly.entity_id
_entity_poly.type
_entity_poly.pdbx_seq_one_letter_code
_entity_poly.pdbx_strand_id
1 'polypeptide(L)' 'MTFEESMERLEEVLRRLENGNESLDASLKLYEEGISLVRACTEQLEAAEQRMKILQVQADGSATLADFHEA' A
#
# COMPACT_ATOMS: atom_id res chain seq x y z
N MET A 1 -7.81 9.28 -3.52
CA MET A 1 -8.28 8.01 -2.94
C MET A 1 -7.52 7.74 -1.65
N THR A 2 -8.22 7.43 -0.59
CA THR A 2 -7.57 7.11 0.68
C THR A 2 -6.99 5.71 0.62
N PHE A 3 -6.14 5.39 1.60
CA PHE A 3 -5.57 4.05 1.71
C PHE A 3 -6.68 3.00 1.85
N GLU A 4 -7.67 3.28 2.69
CA GLU A 4 -8.78 2.36 2.92
C GLU A 4 -9.58 2.14 1.64
N GLU A 5 -9.83 3.20 0.89
CA GLU A 5 -10.55 3.09 -0.38
C GLU A 5 -9.76 2.27 -1.39
N SER A 6 -8.44 2.48 -1.43
CA SER A 6 -7.58 1.71 -2.32
C SER A 6 -7.60 0.23 -1.95
N MET A 7 -7.57 -0.07 -0.67
CA MET A 7 -7.60 -1.45 -0.20
C MET A 7 -8.94 -2.12 -0.52
N GLU A 8 -10.03 -1.40 -0.33
CA GLU A 8 -11.35 -1.93 -0.67
C GLU A 8 -11.46 -2.23 -2.16
N ARG A 9 -10.96 -1.32 -2.98
CA ARG A 9 -11.00 -1.53 -4.43
C ARG A 9 -10.12 -2.70 -4.82
N LEU A 10 -8.95 -2.82 -4.20
CA LEU A 10 -8.03 -3.93 -4.47
C LEU A 10 -8.69 -5.26 -4.12
N GLU A 11 -9.37 -5.33 -2.99
CA GLU A 11 -10.10 -6.55 -2.60
C GLU A 11 -11.17 -6.91 -3.62
N GLU A 12 -11.87 -5.92 -4.13
CA GLU A 12 -12.88 -6.14 -5.16
C GLU A 12 -12.25 -6.68 -6.45
N VAL A 13 -11.13 -6.08 -6.86
CA VAL A 13 -10.41 -6.51 -8.06
C VAL A 13 -9.96 -7.96 -7.92
N LEU A 14 -9.39 -8.31 -6.78
CA LEU A 14 -8.93 -9.66 -6.53
C LEU A 14 -10.08 -10.66 -6.53
N ARG A 15 -11.19 -10.28 -5.94
CA ARG A 15 -12.39 -11.14 -5.90
C ARG A 15 -12.89 -11.44 -7.31
N ARG A 16 -12.93 -10.43 -8.15
CA ARG A 16 -13.40 -10.59 -9.52
C ARG A 16 -12.44 -11.45 -10.34
N LEU A 17 -11.14 -11.26 -10.14
CA LEU A 17 -10.14 -12.10 -10.82
C LEU A 17 -10.21 -13.56 -10.36
N GLU A 18 -10.42 -13.78 -9.08
CA GLU A 18 -10.52 -15.13 -8.53
C GLU A 18 -11.74 -15.87 -9.02
N ASN A 19 -12.85 -15.18 -9.23
CA ASN A 19 -14.07 -15.79 -9.72
C ASN A 19 -13.93 -16.33 -11.15
N GLY A 20 -13.05 -15.74 -11.94
CA GLY A 20 -12.81 -16.22 -13.28
C GLY A 20 -13.97 -16.05 -14.25
N ASN A 21 -14.94 -15.20 -13.92
CA ASN A 21 -16.13 -14.98 -14.74
C ASN A 21 -15.97 -13.84 -15.73
N GLU A 22 -14.86 -13.12 -15.66
CA GLU A 22 -14.61 -11.97 -16.53
C GLU A 22 -14.02 -12.45 -17.85
N SER A 23 -14.25 -11.67 -18.91
CA SER A 23 -13.58 -11.93 -20.18
C SER A 23 -12.08 -11.71 -20.01
N LEU A 24 -11.29 -12.19 -20.95
CA LEU A 24 -9.85 -12.01 -20.91
C LEU A 24 -9.49 -10.50 -20.88
N ASP A 25 -10.14 -9.71 -21.74
CA ASP A 25 -9.93 -8.26 -21.75
C ASP A 25 -10.22 -7.63 -20.42
N ALA A 26 -11.36 -7.97 -19.81
CA ALA A 26 -11.74 -7.44 -18.52
C ALA A 26 -10.76 -7.88 -17.43
N SER A 27 -10.30 -9.12 -17.50
CA SER A 27 -9.33 -9.64 -16.53
C SER A 27 -8.01 -8.90 -16.62
N LEU A 28 -7.55 -8.61 -17.83
CA LEU A 28 -6.32 -7.85 -18.01
C LEU A 28 -6.43 -6.42 -17.45
N LYS A 29 -7.58 -5.78 -17.67
CA LYS A 29 -7.81 -4.45 -17.12
C LYS A 29 -7.86 -4.46 -15.61
N LEU A 30 -8.50 -5.47 -15.04
CA LEU A 30 -8.53 -5.64 -13.59
C LEU A 30 -7.13 -5.86 -13.02
N TYR A 31 -6.33 -6.65 -13.71
CA TYR A 31 -4.97 -6.92 -13.29
C TYR A 31 -4.14 -5.64 -13.30
N GLU A 32 -4.25 -4.84 -14.36
CA GLU A 32 -3.56 -3.56 -14.45
C GLU A 32 -3.99 -2.61 -13.34
N GLU A 33 -5.30 -2.57 -13.07
CA GLU A 33 -5.81 -1.76 -11.98
C GLU A 33 -5.26 -2.23 -10.64
N GLY A 34 -5.22 -3.54 -10.45
CA GLY A 34 -4.68 -4.13 -9.23
C GLY A 34 -3.24 -3.74 -8.98
N ILE A 35 -2.41 -3.78 -10.02
CA ILE A 35 -1.00 -3.38 -9.92
C ILE A 35 -0.89 -1.91 -9.52
N SER A 36 -1.70 -1.04 -10.13
CA SER A 36 -1.70 0.38 -9.79
C SER A 36 -2.10 0.61 -8.33
N LEU A 37 -3.10 -0.13 -7.87
CA LEU A 37 -3.56 -0.02 -6.48
C LEU A 37 -2.51 -0.48 -5.49
N VAL A 38 -1.83 -1.58 -5.78
CA VAL A 38 -0.74 -2.08 -4.93
C VAL A 38 0.36 -1.03 -4.83
N ARG A 39 0.72 -0.44 -5.97
CA ARG A 39 1.75 0.59 -5.99
C ARG A 39 1.34 1.80 -5.15
N ALA A 40 0.11 2.25 -5.29
CA ALA A 40 -0.40 3.38 -4.53
C ALA A 40 -0.40 3.09 -3.03
N CYS A 41 -0.83 1.89 -2.63
CA CYS A 41 -0.82 1.49 -1.24
C CYS A 41 0.60 1.42 -0.68
N THR A 42 1.53 0.87 -1.46
CA THR A 42 2.93 0.77 -1.05
C THR A 42 3.53 2.15 -0.81
N GLU A 43 3.26 3.09 -1.72
CA GLU A 43 3.75 4.46 -1.57
C GLU A 43 3.19 5.13 -0.32
N GLN A 44 1.91 4.92 -0.05
CA GLN A 44 1.28 5.48 1.15
C GLN A 44 1.86 4.89 2.42
N LEU A 45 2.11 3.59 2.43
CA LEU A 45 2.73 2.92 3.57
C LEU A 45 4.15 3.42 3.81
N GLU A 46 4.93 3.58 2.75
CA GLU A 46 6.28 4.10 2.87
C GLU A 46 6.29 5.52 3.44
N ALA A 47 5.37 6.36 2.97
CA ALA A 47 5.26 7.72 3.48
C ALA A 47 4.90 7.71 4.97
N ALA A 48 3.98 6.83 5.36
CA ALA A 48 3.57 6.69 6.76
C ALA A 48 4.74 6.22 7.63
N GLU A 49 5.53 5.28 7.14
CA GLU A 49 6.69 4.78 7.86
C GLU A 49 7.70 5.89 8.10
N GLN A 50 7.95 6.72 7.09
CA GLN A 50 8.89 7.82 7.24
C GLN A 50 8.40 8.85 8.25
N ARG A 51 7.11 9.14 8.25
CA ARG A 51 6.53 10.05 9.21
C ARG A 51 6.64 9.49 10.62
N MET A 52 6.43 8.21 10.79
CA MET A 52 6.57 7.56 12.08
C MET A 52 8.01 7.64 12.59
N LYS A 53 8.99 7.45 11.71
CA LYS A 53 10.40 7.55 12.07
C LYS A 53 10.74 8.96 12.54
N ILE A 54 10.24 9.98 11.85
CA ILE A 54 10.47 11.36 12.23
C ILE A 54 9.89 11.64 13.62
N LEU A 55 8.67 11.19 13.86
CA LEU A 55 8.03 11.36 15.15
C LEU A 55 8.80 10.65 16.27
N GLN A 56 9.31 9.48 15.98
CA GLN A 56 10.10 8.71 16.94
C GLN A 56 11.36 9.48 17.35
N VAL A 57 12.07 10.01 16.37
CA VAL A 57 13.28 10.79 16.62
C VAL A 57 12.94 12.02 17.47
N GLN A 58 11.88 12.73 17.15
CA GLN A 58 11.45 13.91 17.88
C GLN A 58 11.05 13.57 19.32
N ALA A 59 10.35 12.48 19.50
CA ALA A 59 9.89 12.07 20.81
C ALA A 59 11.05 11.68 21.72
N ASP A 60 12.07 11.02 21.18
CA ASP A 60 13.22 10.56 21.93
C ASP A 60 14.23 11.67 22.19
N GLY A 61 14.12 12.78 21.46
CA GLY A 61 15.00 13.91 21.65
C GLY A 61 16.43 13.69 21.17
N SER A 62 16.74 12.55 20.62
CA SER A 62 18.06 12.27 20.10
C SER A 62 17.92 11.44 18.84
N ALA A 63 18.97 11.45 18.05
CA ALA A 63 18.95 10.70 16.80
C ALA A 63 19.16 9.22 17.09
N THR A 64 18.08 8.51 17.23
CA THR A 64 18.12 7.09 17.42
C THR A 64 17.79 6.36 16.14
N LEU A 65 17.97 7.02 15.00
CA LEU A 65 17.70 6.41 13.72
C LEU A 65 18.50 5.14 13.48
N ALA A 66 19.73 5.11 13.97
CA ALA A 66 20.56 3.91 13.85
C ALA A 66 19.93 2.73 14.59
N ASP A 67 19.50 2.97 15.81
CA ASP A 67 18.83 1.94 16.59
C ASP A 67 17.52 1.51 15.93
N PHE A 68 16.82 2.47 15.39
CA PHE A 68 15.58 2.21 14.71
C PHE A 68 15.79 1.30 13.48
N HIS A 69 16.86 1.53 12.76
CA HIS A 69 17.18 0.74 11.58
C HIS A 69 17.63 -0.67 11.91
N GLU A 70 18.19 -0.85 13.06
CA GLU A 70 18.66 -2.16 13.47
C GLU A 70 17.54 -3.06 13.96
N ALA A 71 16.49 -2.44 14.40
CA ALA A 71 15.32 -3.21 14.85
C ALA A 71 14.56 -3.77 13.67
#